data_a448f673d7de80a4613101bc6478bf77
#
_entry.id   a448f673d7de80a4613101bc6478bf77
#
_cell.length_a   1.000
_cell.length_b   1.000
_cell.length_c   1.000
_cell.angle_alpha   90.00
_cell.angle_beta   90.00
_cell.angle_gamma   90.00
#
_symmetry.space_group_name_H-M   'P 1'
#
loop_
_entity.id
_entity.type
_entity.pdbx_description
1 polymer ?
#
loop_
_entity_poly.entity_id
_entity_poly.type
_entity_poly.pdbx_seq_one_letter_code
_entity_poly.pdbx_strand_id
1 'polypeptide(L)'
;AEGRTPKFLWNCKMRFGKTFAAYQLAKKMGLKRILVLTFKPAVESAWREDLLTHVDFEGWQFISNKDAHDNKVNIDRQYEQADKSRPIVVFGSFQDLLGTNENGGIKAKNEFIHSDNWDLVVFDEYHFGAWRENAKKLFENPDEEADSDFDLEKYKRDEADNAYNETFLPITTDYYLFLSGT
;
A
#
# COMPACT_ATOMS: atom_id res chain seq x y z
N ALA A 1 -6.31 -19.08 20.39
CA ALA A 1 -5.76 -17.76 20.13
C ALA A 1 -6.26 -17.34 18.76
N GLU A 2 -7.16 -16.38 18.67
CA GLU A 2 -7.57 -15.76 17.43
C GLU A 2 -6.33 -15.06 16.86
N GLY A 3 -5.84 -15.57 15.73
CA GLY A 3 -4.62 -15.10 15.10
C GLY A 3 -4.86 -13.70 14.51
N ARG A 4 -4.44 -12.66 15.25
CA ARG A 4 -4.39 -11.31 14.70
C ARG A 4 -3.19 -11.22 13.77
N THR A 5 -3.40 -10.72 12.56
CA THR A 5 -2.32 -10.41 11.61
C THR A 5 -1.29 -9.47 12.26
N PRO A 6 0.00 -9.84 12.32
CA PRO A 6 1.04 -8.99 12.89
C PRO A 6 1.14 -7.64 12.19
N LYS A 7 1.28 -6.58 12.99
CA LYS A 7 1.38 -5.19 12.54
C LYS A 7 2.65 -4.57 13.09
N PHE A 8 3.42 -3.95 12.21
CA PHE A 8 4.67 -3.28 12.56
C PHE A 8 4.60 -1.81 12.14
N LEU A 9 4.97 -0.92 13.03
CA LEU A 9 5.13 0.51 12.74
C LEU A 9 6.60 0.87 12.75
N TRP A 10 7.12 1.38 11.62
CA TRP A 10 8.44 1.96 11.52
C TRP A 10 8.33 3.48 11.46
N ASN A 11 8.74 4.13 12.52
CA ASN A 11 8.91 5.57 12.56
C ASN A 11 10.34 5.91 12.20
N CYS A 12 10.58 6.35 10.98
CA CYS A 12 11.91 6.58 10.43
C CYS A 12 12.07 8.04 10.01
N LYS A 13 13.24 8.62 10.29
CA LYS A 13 13.57 9.95 9.76
C LYS A 13 13.53 9.96 8.23
N MET A 14 13.22 11.12 7.66
CA MET A 14 13.34 11.34 6.22
C MET A 14 14.73 10.91 5.71
N ARG A 15 14.79 10.31 4.52
CA ARG A 15 16.02 9.82 3.88
C ARG A 15 16.73 8.67 4.62
N PHE A 16 16.06 7.99 5.52
CA PHE A 16 16.61 6.79 6.19
C PHE A 16 16.75 5.59 5.24
N GLY A 17 16.13 5.62 4.05
CA GLY A 17 16.06 4.46 3.14
C GLY A 17 14.94 3.49 3.49
N LYS A 18 13.77 4.00 3.87
CA LYS A 18 12.59 3.20 4.27
C LYS A 18 12.21 2.15 3.23
N THR A 19 12.15 2.55 1.96
CA THR A 19 11.79 1.69 0.82
C THR A 19 12.75 0.53 0.69
N PHE A 20 14.04 0.82 0.65
CA PHE A 20 15.09 -0.19 0.60
C PHE A 20 15.02 -1.15 1.81
N ALA A 21 14.88 -0.61 3.03
CA ALA A 21 14.79 -1.41 4.24
C ALA A 21 13.56 -2.32 4.24
N ALA A 22 12.41 -1.87 3.71
CA ALA A 22 11.21 -2.68 3.58
C ALA A 22 11.42 -3.84 2.60
N TYR A 23 12.11 -3.63 1.47
CA TYR A 23 12.48 -4.69 0.56
C TYR A 23 13.46 -5.70 1.17
N GLN A 24 14.46 -5.23 1.91
CA GLN A 24 15.39 -6.10 2.63
C GLN A 24 14.67 -6.96 3.68
N LEU A 25 13.70 -6.40 4.39
CA LEU A 25 12.86 -7.16 5.31
C LEU A 25 12.09 -8.25 4.56
N ALA A 26 11.40 -7.89 3.48
CA ALA A 26 10.63 -8.85 2.68
C ALA A 26 11.51 -9.98 2.14
N LYS A 27 12.70 -9.63 1.62
CA LYS A 27 13.70 -10.61 1.16
C LYS A 27 14.14 -11.55 2.28
N LYS A 28 14.48 -11.01 3.45
CA LYS A 28 14.92 -11.79 4.61
C LYS A 28 13.85 -12.74 5.12
N MET A 29 12.59 -12.36 5.02
CA MET A 29 11.45 -13.18 5.40
C MET A 29 11.00 -14.15 4.30
N GLY A 30 11.57 -14.07 3.09
CA GLY A 30 11.19 -14.91 1.96
C GLY A 30 9.82 -14.59 1.36
N LEU A 31 9.34 -13.34 1.54
CA LEU A 31 8.02 -12.91 1.07
C LEU A 31 8.03 -12.68 -0.44
N LYS A 32 6.96 -13.03 -1.12
CA LYS A 32 6.86 -12.98 -2.58
C LYS A 32 5.77 -12.06 -3.12
N ARG A 33 4.71 -11.83 -2.34
CA ARG A 33 3.58 -10.98 -2.75
C ARG A 33 3.51 -9.79 -1.85
N ILE A 34 3.96 -8.64 -2.37
CA ILE A 34 4.08 -7.41 -1.61
C ILE A 34 3.18 -6.36 -2.25
N LEU A 35 2.26 -5.81 -1.47
CA LEU A 35 1.40 -4.70 -1.87
C LEU A 35 1.85 -3.43 -1.16
N VAL A 36 2.19 -2.38 -1.91
CA VAL A 36 2.55 -1.07 -1.37
C VAL A 36 1.45 -0.07 -1.67
N LEU A 37 0.90 0.50 -0.63
CA LEU A 37 -0.18 1.49 -0.67
C LEU A 37 0.29 2.82 -0.12
N THR A 38 -0.02 3.91 -0.81
CA THR A 38 0.30 5.28 -0.40
C THR A 38 -0.82 6.25 -0.73
N PHE A 39 -0.89 7.37 0.00
CA PHE A 39 -1.70 8.52 -0.40
C PHE A 39 -0.91 9.51 -1.29
N LYS A 40 0.41 9.32 -1.44
CA LYS A 40 1.28 10.18 -2.23
C LYS A 40 1.88 9.42 -3.42
N PRO A 41 1.22 9.38 -4.59
CA PRO A 41 1.72 8.66 -5.77
C PRO A 41 3.14 9.07 -6.19
N ALA A 42 3.57 10.29 -5.86
CA ALA A 42 4.90 10.79 -6.18
C ALA A 42 6.06 9.97 -5.59
N VAL A 43 5.82 9.17 -4.54
CA VAL A 43 6.85 8.30 -3.94
C VAL A 43 7.12 7.03 -4.77
N GLU A 44 6.32 6.76 -5.81
CA GLU A 44 6.47 5.58 -6.67
C GLU A 44 7.89 5.44 -7.24
N SER A 45 8.49 6.56 -7.67
CA SER A 45 9.83 6.54 -8.26
C SER A 45 10.87 5.97 -7.31
N ALA A 46 10.80 6.29 -6.01
CA ALA A 46 11.72 5.75 -5.01
C ALA A 46 11.54 4.23 -4.83
N TRP A 47 10.30 3.77 -4.74
CA TRP A 47 10.00 2.33 -4.64
C TRP A 47 10.48 1.55 -5.87
N ARG A 48 10.22 2.09 -7.05
CA ARG A 48 10.64 1.49 -8.32
C ARG A 48 12.15 1.45 -8.46
N GLU A 49 12.83 2.59 -8.22
CA GLU A 49 14.26 2.72 -8.39
C GLU A 49 15.02 1.79 -7.45
N ASP A 50 14.70 1.80 -6.16
CA ASP A 50 15.31 0.90 -5.17
C ASP A 50 15.18 -0.57 -5.56
N LEU A 51 14.04 -0.99 -6.12
CA LEU A 51 13.82 -2.38 -6.52
C LEU A 51 14.59 -2.75 -7.80
N LEU A 52 14.52 -1.91 -8.83
CA LEU A 52 15.00 -2.26 -10.16
C LEU A 52 16.50 -2.03 -10.36
N THR A 53 17.13 -1.20 -9.53
CA THR A 53 18.55 -0.87 -9.69
C THR A 53 19.47 -1.62 -8.73
N HIS A 54 18.95 -2.18 -7.64
CA HIS A 54 19.79 -2.82 -6.65
C HIS A 54 19.91 -4.33 -6.89
N VAL A 55 21.15 -4.81 -6.90
CA VAL A 55 21.50 -6.22 -7.15
C VAL A 55 20.81 -7.22 -6.21
N ASP A 56 20.48 -6.80 -4.99
CA ASP A 56 19.82 -7.66 -4.02
C ASP A 56 18.40 -8.09 -4.43
N PHE A 57 17.78 -7.33 -5.33
CA PHE A 57 16.42 -7.56 -5.80
C PHE A 57 16.37 -8.00 -7.27
N GLU A 58 17.50 -8.47 -7.79
CA GLU A 58 17.54 -9.02 -9.14
C GLU A 58 16.48 -10.10 -9.32
N GLY A 59 15.69 -9.94 -10.37
CA GLY A 59 14.61 -10.86 -10.65
C GLY A 59 13.29 -10.56 -9.98
N TRP A 60 13.20 -9.56 -9.09
CA TRP A 60 11.92 -9.08 -8.57
C TRP A 60 11.15 -8.30 -9.64
N GLN A 61 9.83 -8.29 -9.54
CA GLN A 61 8.94 -7.68 -10.52
C GLN A 61 8.20 -6.51 -9.87
N PHE A 62 8.17 -5.36 -10.57
CA PHE A 62 7.45 -4.16 -10.11
C PHE A 62 6.25 -3.90 -11.03
N ILE A 63 5.08 -3.72 -10.46
CA ILE A 63 3.81 -3.51 -11.16
C ILE A 63 3.16 -2.24 -10.63
N SER A 64 2.80 -1.32 -11.52
CA SER A 64 2.10 -0.09 -11.16
C SER A 64 1.21 0.43 -12.28
N ASN A 65 0.35 1.39 -11.96
CA ASN A 65 -0.47 2.08 -12.95
C ASN A 65 0.35 2.93 -13.94
N LYS A 66 1.56 3.36 -13.57
CA LYS A 66 2.44 4.10 -14.48
C LYS A 66 2.88 3.23 -15.65
N ASP A 67 3.23 1.97 -15.38
CA ASP A 67 3.54 1.00 -16.43
C ASP A 67 2.32 0.67 -17.29
N ALA A 68 1.12 0.73 -16.70
CA ALA A 68 -0.11 0.57 -17.45
C ALA A 68 -0.29 1.68 -18.52
N HIS A 69 0.07 2.91 -18.19
CA HIS A 69 0.04 4.01 -19.16
C HIS A 69 1.08 3.85 -20.28
N ASP A 70 2.30 3.50 -19.91
CA ASP A 70 3.42 3.37 -20.84
C ASP A 70 3.26 2.17 -21.78
N ASN A 71 2.77 1.04 -21.25
CA ASN A 71 2.65 -0.23 -21.98
C ASN A 71 1.22 -0.54 -22.46
N LYS A 72 0.23 0.31 -22.17
CA LYS A 72 -1.21 0.09 -22.46
C LYS A 72 -1.77 -1.23 -21.88
N VAL A 73 -1.12 -1.77 -20.86
CA VAL A 73 -1.53 -3.00 -20.18
C VAL A 73 -1.99 -2.64 -18.78
N ASN A 74 -3.24 -2.93 -18.46
CA ASN A 74 -3.81 -2.66 -17.15
C ASN A 74 -3.05 -3.41 -16.04
N ILE A 75 -3.12 -2.88 -14.81
CA ILE A 75 -2.41 -3.43 -13.65
C ILE A 75 -2.81 -4.89 -13.34
N ASP A 76 -4.07 -5.24 -13.52
CA ASP A 76 -4.60 -6.61 -13.38
C ASP A 76 -3.91 -7.57 -14.35
N ARG A 77 -3.83 -7.20 -15.64
CA ARG A 77 -3.15 -8.01 -16.65
C ARG A 77 -1.65 -8.11 -16.43
N GLN A 78 -1.00 -7.01 -15.97
CA GLN A 78 0.40 -7.07 -15.59
C GLN A 78 0.59 -8.09 -14.47
N TYR A 79 -0.30 -8.07 -13.47
CA TYR A 79 -0.26 -9.02 -12.37
C TYR A 79 -0.53 -10.46 -12.82
N GLU A 80 -1.49 -10.70 -13.71
CA GLU A 80 -1.78 -12.01 -14.28
C GLU A 80 -0.58 -12.58 -15.04
N GLN A 81 0.11 -11.75 -15.83
CA GLN A 81 1.26 -12.14 -16.64
C GLN A 81 2.56 -12.29 -15.85
N ALA A 82 2.61 -11.76 -14.63
CA ALA A 82 3.79 -11.83 -13.79
C ALA A 82 4.13 -13.28 -13.40
N ASP A 83 5.41 -13.57 -13.33
CA ASP A 83 5.92 -14.86 -12.89
C ASP A 83 5.68 -15.05 -11.38
N LYS A 84 4.70 -15.85 -11.03
CA LYS A 84 4.29 -16.08 -9.63
C LYS A 84 5.32 -16.86 -8.80
N SER A 85 6.33 -17.44 -9.42
CA SER A 85 7.44 -18.09 -8.72
C SER A 85 8.44 -17.10 -8.13
N ARG A 86 8.47 -15.87 -8.68
CA ARG A 86 9.37 -14.77 -8.30
C ARG A 86 8.64 -13.72 -7.46
N PRO A 87 9.35 -12.94 -6.65
CA PRO A 87 8.73 -11.86 -5.90
C PRO A 87 8.09 -10.80 -6.81
N ILE A 88 6.90 -10.37 -6.43
CA ILE A 88 6.11 -9.36 -7.11
C ILE A 88 5.79 -8.26 -6.12
N VAL A 89 6.06 -7.02 -6.52
CA VAL A 89 5.67 -5.81 -5.82
C VAL A 89 4.62 -5.10 -6.62
N VAL A 90 3.43 -4.94 -6.08
CA VAL A 90 2.37 -4.12 -6.65
C VAL A 90 2.34 -2.80 -5.89
N PHE A 91 2.47 -1.70 -6.61
CA PHE A 91 2.45 -0.35 -6.06
C PHE A 91 1.26 0.44 -6.59
N GLY A 92 0.59 1.17 -5.72
CA GLY A 92 -0.41 2.11 -6.14
C GLY A 92 -0.90 3.04 -5.04
N SER A 93 -1.64 4.06 -5.47
CA SER A 93 -2.33 4.91 -4.51
C SER A 93 -3.51 4.16 -3.90
N PHE A 94 -3.87 4.58 -2.71
CA PHE A 94 -5.03 4.05 -2.02
C PHE A 94 -6.31 4.21 -2.85
N GLN A 95 -6.49 5.37 -3.46
CA GLN A 95 -7.63 5.68 -4.33
C GLN A 95 -7.67 4.80 -5.58
N ASP A 96 -6.51 4.55 -6.22
CA ASP A 96 -6.46 3.78 -7.46
C ASP A 96 -6.75 2.31 -7.24
N LEU A 97 -6.21 1.73 -6.17
CA LEU A 97 -6.27 0.29 -5.94
C LEU A 97 -7.48 -0.13 -5.12
N LEU A 98 -7.87 0.65 -4.11
CA LEU A 98 -8.95 0.31 -3.19
C LEU A 98 -10.22 1.15 -3.38
N GLY A 99 -10.16 2.19 -4.21
CA GLY A 99 -11.32 3.04 -4.50
C GLY A 99 -12.46 2.27 -5.15
N THR A 100 -13.68 2.65 -4.82
CA THR A 100 -14.90 2.11 -5.42
C THR A 100 -15.17 2.72 -6.80
N ASN A 101 -16.04 2.08 -7.59
CA ASN A 101 -16.61 2.65 -8.82
C ASN A 101 -17.80 3.58 -8.46
N GLU A 102 -18.33 4.29 -9.46
CA GLU A 102 -19.48 5.20 -9.31
C GLU A 102 -20.74 4.55 -8.67
N ASN A 103 -20.82 3.23 -8.66
CA ASN A 103 -21.90 2.45 -8.06
C ASN A 103 -21.56 1.89 -6.66
N GLY A 104 -20.45 2.32 -6.06
CA GLY A 104 -20.00 1.88 -4.74
C GLY A 104 -19.39 0.46 -4.70
N GLY A 105 -19.20 -0.19 -5.86
CA GLY A 105 -18.57 -1.52 -5.96
C GLY A 105 -17.05 -1.45 -6.17
N ILE A 106 -16.36 -2.57 -5.92
CA ILE A 106 -14.93 -2.72 -6.23
C ILE A 106 -14.74 -2.54 -7.74
N LYS A 107 -13.72 -1.74 -8.13
CA LYS A 107 -13.35 -1.63 -9.54
C LYS A 107 -12.89 -3.00 -10.04
N ALA A 108 -13.55 -3.54 -11.07
CA ALA A 108 -13.24 -4.88 -11.63
C ALA A 108 -11.75 -5.06 -11.97
N LYS A 109 -11.07 -4.01 -12.42
CA LYS A 109 -9.63 -4.00 -12.70
C LYS A 109 -8.73 -4.20 -11.48
N ASN A 110 -9.27 -4.12 -10.27
CA ASN A 110 -8.53 -4.22 -9.02
C ASN A 110 -9.01 -5.41 -8.17
N GLU A 111 -9.82 -6.30 -8.71
CA GLU A 111 -10.40 -7.43 -7.97
C GLU A 111 -9.32 -8.34 -7.38
N PHE A 112 -8.19 -8.50 -8.08
CA PHE A 112 -7.06 -9.30 -7.62
C PHE A 112 -6.45 -8.78 -6.29
N ILE A 113 -6.54 -7.47 -6.02
CA ILE A 113 -6.06 -6.88 -4.75
C ILE A 113 -6.83 -7.45 -3.56
N HIS A 114 -8.12 -7.74 -3.75
CA HIS A 114 -9.02 -8.21 -2.70
C HIS A 114 -9.13 -9.74 -2.64
N SER A 115 -8.93 -10.41 -3.78
CA SER A 115 -9.08 -11.86 -3.90
C SER A 115 -7.80 -12.63 -3.55
N ASP A 116 -6.63 -12.03 -3.75
CA ASP A 116 -5.35 -12.67 -3.44
C ASP A 116 -4.97 -12.51 -1.98
N ASN A 117 -4.16 -13.46 -1.49
CA ASN A 117 -3.50 -13.35 -0.19
C ASN A 117 -2.13 -12.72 -0.38
N TRP A 118 -1.90 -11.58 0.27
CA TRP A 118 -0.63 -10.87 0.26
C TRP A 118 0.26 -11.36 1.40
N ASP A 119 1.54 -11.58 1.13
CA ASP A 119 2.49 -11.88 2.21
C ASP A 119 2.75 -10.63 3.06
N LEU A 120 2.81 -9.46 2.42
CA LEU A 120 3.07 -8.19 3.09
C LEU A 120 2.27 -7.05 2.46
N VAL A 121 1.55 -6.30 3.27
CA VAL A 121 0.97 -5.01 2.89
C VAL A 121 1.74 -3.90 3.57
N VAL A 122 2.30 -2.99 2.78
CA VAL A 122 3.06 -1.82 3.23
C VAL A 122 2.23 -0.57 3.03
N PHE A 123 2.06 0.21 4.10
CA PHE A 123 1.47 1.54 4.05
C PHE A 123 2.57 2.58 4.15
N ASP A 124 2.90 3.22 3.02
CA ASP A 124 3.91 4.27 2.99
C ASP A 124 3.31 5.65 3.26
N GLU A 125 4.10 6.51 3.88
CA GLU A 125 3.68 7.82 4.37
C GLU A 125 2.47 7.72 5.32
N TYR A 126 2.53 6.73 6.21
CA TYR A 126 1.49 6.51 7.21
C TYR A 126 1.56 7.57 8.30
N HIS A 127 0.62 8.49 8.26
CA HIS A 127 0.35 9.45 9.33
C HIS A 127 -0.94 9.00 10.02
N PHE A 128 -0.82 8.42 11.20
CA PHE A 128 -1.86 7.62 11.87
C PHE A 128 -3.29 8.15 11.71
N GLY A 129 -3.52 9.42 12.01
CA GLY A 129 -4.87 9.96 11.95
C GLY A 129 -5.36 10.31 10.55
N ALA A 130 -4.55 10.98 9.76
CA ALA A 130 -4.88 11.36 8.39
C ALA A 130 -5.17 10.12 7.52
N TRP A 131 -4.44 9.04 7.78
CA TRP A 131 -4.62 7.80 7.05
C TRP A 131 -6.00 7.19 7.27
N ARG A 132 -6.46 7.16 8.54
CA ARG A 132 -7.76 6.61 8.92
C ARG A 132 -8.91 7.43 8.34
N GLU A 133 -8.82 8.75 8.42
CA GLU A 133 -9.84 9.66 7.92
C GLU A 133 -9.96 9.59 6.41
N ASN A 134 -8.83 9.57 5.70
CA ASN A 134 -8.81 9.41 4.25
C ASN A 134 -9.32 8.02 3.81
N ALA A 135 -8.96 6.96 4.52
CA ALA A 135 -9.50 5.64 4.26
C ALA A 135 -11.02 5.62 4.46
N LYS A 136 -11.52 6.22 5.55
CA LYS A 136 -12.95 6.29 5.83
C LYS A 136 -13.71 7.06 4.75
N LYS A 137 -13.20 8.24 4.33
CA LYS A 137 -13.79 9.04 3.25
C LYS A 137 -13.88 8.27 1.93
N LEU A 138 -12.84 7.53 1.57
CA LEU A 138 -12.83 6.72 0.34
C LEU A 138 -13.89 5.60 0.32
N PHE A 139 -14.24 5.07 1.49
CA PHE A 139 -15.26 4.01 1.58
C PHE A 139 -16.67 4.56 1.81
N GLU A 140 -16.81 5.71 2.47
CA GLU A 140 -18.11 6.31 2.79
C GLU A 140 -18.57 7.33 1.73
N ASN A 141 -17.63 8.10 1.13
CA ASN A 141 -17.91 9.14 0.13
C ASN A 141 -16.88 9.08 -1.01
N PRO A 142 -17.05 8.20 -2.01
CA PRO A 142 -16.07 7.99 -3.07
C PRO A 142 -15.87 9.20 -4.00
N ASP A 143 -16.78 10.19 -3.97
CA ASP A 143 -16.74 11.39 -4.82
C ASP A 143 -15.98 12.59 -4.18
N GLU A 144 -15.55 12.49 -2.92
CA GLU A 144 -14.74 13.53 -2.27
C GLU A 144 -13.26 13.28 -2.49
N GLU A 145 -12.57 14.25 -3.13
CA GLU A 145 -11.11 14.23 -3.25
C GLU A 145 -10.49 14.27 -1.85
N ALA A 146 -9.55 13.34 -1.59
CA ALA A 146 -8.81 13.31 -0.33
C ALA A 146 -7.97 14.60 -0.22
N ASP A 147 -8.33 15.45 0.74
CA ASP A 147 -7.71 16.76 0.96
C ASP A 147 -6.24 16.57 1.38
N SER A 148 -5.32 17.24 0.66
CA SER A 148 -3.87 17.12 0.90
C SER A 148 -3.39 17.99 2.08
N ASP A 149 -4.23 18.89 2.59
CA ASP A 149 -3.91 19.78 3.71
C ASP A 149 -4.59 19.33 4.99
N PHE A 150 -3.95 18.37 5.67
CA PHE A 150 -4.43 17.86 6.95
C PHE A 150 -3.86 18.66 8.13
N ASP A 151 -4.73 19.18 8.98
CA ASP A 151 -4.36 19.87 10.23
C ASP A 151 -4.04 18.86 11.35
N LEU A 152 -2.75 18.60 11.52
CA LEU A 152 -2.22 17.63 12.49
C LEU A 152 -2.54 18.00 13.95
N GLU A 153 -2.78 19.27 14.26
CA GLU A 153 -3.02 19.74 15.64
C GLU A 153 -4.45 19.50 16.11
N LYS A 154 -5.42 19.57 15.21
CA LYS A 154 -6.82 19.27 15.52
C LYS A 154 -7.01 17.79 15.84
N TYR A 155 -6.22 16.96 15.23
CA TYR A 155 -6.32 15.50 15.31
C TYR A 155 -5.78 14.91 16.62
N LYS A 156 -4.73 15.48 17.18
CA LYS A 156 -4.11 14.99 18.45
C LYS A 156 -5.05 15.03 19.66
N ARG A 157 -6.16 15.75 19.59
CA ARG A 157 -7.15 15.85 20.69
C ARG A 157 -8.18 14.73 20.71
N ASP A 158 -8.42 14.09 19.55
CA ASP A 158 -9.47 13.07 19.42
C ASP A 158 -8.92 11.62 19.53
N GLU A 159 -7.62 11.47 19.78
CA GLU A 159 -6.90 10.18 19.77
C GLU A 159 -7.19 9.25 20.95
N ALA A 160 -7.80 9.75 22.02
CA ALA A 160 -7.91 8.97 23.27
C ALA A 160 -8.95 7.85 23.26
N ASP A 161 -9.91 7.83 22.33
CA ASP A 161 -11.12 7.01 22.50
C ASP A 161 -11.40 5.94 21.44
N ASN A 162 -10.57 5.76 20.39
CA ASN A 162 -10.92 4.81 19.34
C ASN A 162 -9.85 3.76 19.04
N ALA A 163 -10.00 2.63 19.72
CA ALA A 163 -9.33 1.38 19.42
C ALA A 163 -9.49 0.99 17.94
N TYR A 164 -8.39 0.50 17.37
CA TYR A 164 -8.23 -0.09 16.05
C TYR A 164 -9.45 -0.86 15.56
N ASN A 165 -10.10 -0.38 14.53
CA ASN A 165 -11.11 -1.14 13.81
C ASN A 165 -10.54 -1.56 12.45
N GLU A 166 -10.12 -2.82 12.35
CA GLU A 166 -9.49 -3.45 11.17
C GLU A 166 -10.47 -3.71 10.03
N THR A 167 -11.75 -3.45 10.25
CA THR A 167 -12.87 -3.79 9.37
C THR A 167 -12.89 -2.99 8.05
N PHE A 168 -11.99 -2.00 7.89
CA PHE A 168 -12.03 -1.08 6.76
C PHE A 168 -11.20 -1.50 5.54
N LEU A 169 -10.35 -2.52 5.65
CA LEU A 169 -9.51 -2.92 4.53
C LEU A 169 -9.86 -4.35 4.10
N PRO A 170 -10.60 -4.51 3.00
CA PRO A 170 -10.93 -5.83 2.47
C PRO A 170 -9.72 -6.46 1.75
N ILE A 171 -8.58 -6.54 2.44
CA ILE A 171 -7.34 -7.12 1.94
C ILE A 171 -6.92 -8.23 2.89
N THR A 172 -6.60 -9.39 2.33
CA THR A 172 -6.05 -10.52 3.11
C THR A 172 -4.53 -10.48 3.04
N THR A 173 -3.86 -10.49 4.21
CA THR A 173 -2.39 -10.47 4.29
C THR A 173 -1.87 -11.17 5.54
N ASP A 174 -0.63 -11.67 5.44
CA ASP A 174 0.06 -12.26 6.56
C ASP A 174 0.69 -11.21 7.49
N TYR A 175 1.16 -10.08 6.93
CA TYR A 175 1.82 -9.02 7.68
C TYR A 175 1.43 -7.62 7.20
N TYR A 176 1.33 -6.69 8.15
CA TYR A 176 1.22 -5.26 7.87
C TYR A 176 2.46 -4.50 8.31
N LEU A 177 2.98 -3.63 7.45
CA LEU A 177 4.07 -2.70 7.74
C LEU A 177 3.63 -1.26 7.47
N PHE A 178 3.65 -0.44 8.50
CA PHE A 178 3.33 0.98 8.44
C PHE A 178 4.63 1.78 8.47
N LEU A 179 4.87 2.60 7.45
CA LEU A 179 6.06 3.44 7.33
C LEU A 179 5.67 4.90 7.57
N SER A 180 6.16 5.49 8.63
CA SER A 180 5.98 6.90 8.95
C SER A 180 7.29 7.66 8.76
N GLY A 181 7.22 8.82 8.09
CA GLY A 181 8.31 9.80 8.02
C GLY A 181 8.05 10.93 9.03
N THR A 182 8.99 11.19 9.91
CA THR A 182 9.00 12.37 10.79
C THR A 182 10.03 13.38 10.33
#